data_54195aed79b1b6b165536abe18186b82
#
_entry.id   54195aed79b1b6b165536abe18186b82
#
_cell.length_a   1.000
_cell.length_b   1.000
_cell.length_c   1.000
_cell.angle_alpha   90.00
_cell.angle_beta   90.00
_cell.angle_gamma   90.00
#
_symmetry.space_group_name_H-M   'P 1'
#
loop_
_entity.id
_entity.type
_entity.pdbx_description
1 polymer ?
#
loop_
_entity_poly.entity_id
_entity_poly.type
_entity_poly.pdbx_seq_one_letter_code
_entity_poly.pdbx_strand_id
1 'polypeptide(L)'
;MKIELNKIYNEDCFITMSKMEDDFVDIVMTSPPYNMTARKGGYADSGRYDVYEDWMSESEYIDFTIKLFNNFNRVIKENGVVLYNFSYSIENPSLPYKLVAEIVDRTEWCIADTIMWKKNSGLPFPANERRLSRNWEFVWVFVRKDEIDTFKCNKGIKSISEKTGQKYYNVFYNYIEAKNNDGKTHGLNQATYSTDLCTKLFDIYADEGYIVYDPFMGTGTTANACVLNRLNYIGSELSENQCKYAENRLEESKNNLFL
;
A
#
# COMPACT_ATOMS: atom_id res chain seq x y z
N MET A 1 24.81 0.95 -8.31
CA MET A 1 24.28 2.32 -8.63
C MET A 1 23.54 2.76 -7.40
N LYS A 2 23.74 3.97 -6.90
CA LYS A 2 23.08 4.48 -5.70
C LYS A 2 21.59 4.73 -6.00
N ILE A 3 20.69 4.41 -5.06
CA ILE A 3 19.27 4.70 -5.21
C ILE A 3 19.03 6.22 -5.20
N GLU A 4 18.13 6.70 -6.04
CA GLU A 4 17.75 8.10 -6.16
C GLU A 4 16.33 8.30 -5.63
N LEU A 5 16.11 9.38 -4.86
CA LEU A 5 14.78 9.77 -4.40
C LEU A 5 13.93 10.32 -5.55
N ASN A 6 12.63 10.25 -5.38
CA ASN A 6 11.63 10.76 -6.31
C ASN A 6 11.72 10.15 -7.71
N LYS A 7 11.95 8.82 -7.72
CA LYS A 7 12.15 8.04 -8.94
C LYS A 7 11.35 6.73 -8.91
N ILE A 8 10.84 6.36 -10.06
CA ILE A 8 10.24 5.04 -10.33
C ILE A 8 11.25 4.24 -11.14
N TYR A 9 11.60 3.06 -10.64
CA TYR A 9 12.52 2.13 -11.29
C TYR A 9 11.73 1.10 -12.08
N ASN A 10 11.97 1.01 -13.39
CA ASN A 10 11.36 -0.02 -14.22
C ASN A 10 12.11 -1.34 -14.06
N GLU A 11 11.92 -1.99 -12.93
CA GLU A 11 12.58 -3.24 -12.57
C GLU A 11 11.82 -3.96 -11.44
N ASP A 12 12.21 -5.20 -11.18
CA ASP A 12 11.70 -5.98 -10.06
C ASP A 12 12.01 -5.31 -8.71
N CYS A 13 11.04 -5.35 -7.79
CA CYS A 13 11.13 -4.71 -6.48
C CYS A 13 12.30 -5.23 -5.64
N PHE A 14 12.67 -6.51 -5.76
CA PHE A 14 13.83 -7.07 -5.06
C PHE A 14 15.16 -6.49 -5.59
N ILE A 15 15.22 -6.19 -6.89
CA ILE A 15 16.39 -5.50 -7.47
C ILE A 15 16.50 -4.08 -6.92
N THR A 16 15.39 -3.34 -6.89
CA THR A 16 15.38 -1.98 -6.33
C THR A 16 15.76 -2.00 -4.84
N MET A 17 15.14 -2.87 -4.04
CA MET A 17 15.48 -3.00 -2.62
C MET A 17 16.95 -3.39 -2.40
N SER A 18 17.53 -4.23 -3.26
CA SER A 18 18.95 -4.61 -3.14
C SER A 18 19.93 -3.45 -3.30
N LYS A 19 19.50 -2.34 -3.91
CA LYS A 19 20.28 -1.11 -4.10
C LYS A 19 20.10 -0.10 -2.95
N MET A 20 19.11 -0.31 -2.09
CA MET A 20 18.88 0.51 -0.90
C MET A 20 19.86 0.14 0.20
N GLU A 21 20.32 1.14 0.92
CA GLU A 21 21.00 0.95 2.20
C GLU A 21 20.02 0.37 3.24
N ASP A 22 20.54 -0.18 4.33
CA ASP A 22 19.70 -0.57 5.45
C ASP A 22 19.09 0.69 6.10
N ASP A 23 17.91 0.57 6.70
CA ASP A 23 17.20 1.67 7.38
C ASP A 23 17.04 2.92 6.49
N PHE A 24 16.63 2.74 5.23
CA PHE A 24 16.59 3.81 4.24
C PHE A 24 15.22 4.49 4.12
N VAL A 25 14.11 3.73 4.17
CA VAL A 25 12.76 4.25 3.95
C VAL A 25 11.99 4.35 5.26
N ASP A 26 11.12 5.34 5.38
CA ASP A 26 10.29 5.55 6.57
C ASP A 26 8.99 4.74 6.51
N ILE A 27 8.41 4.60 5.32
CA ILE A 27 7.13 3.95 5.10
C ILE A 27 7.20 3.08 3.84
N VAL A 28 6.65 1.87 3.91
CA VAL A 28 6.21 1.15 2.72
C VAL A 28 4.70 1.32 2.60
N MET A 29 4.22 1.85 1.48
CA MET A 29 2.81 1.93 1.14
C MET A 29 2.57 1.15 -0.14
N THR A 30 1.73 0.11 -0.10
CA THR A 30 1.58 -0.75 -1.28
C THR A 30 0.26 -1.48 -1.35
N SER A 31 -0.13 -1.83 -2.57
CA SER A 31 -1.19 -2.76 -2.92
C SER A 31 -0.63 -3.77 -3.92
N PRO A 32 -0.12 -4.92 -3.46
CA PRO A 32 0.46 -5.92 -4.34
C PRO A 32 -0.60 -6.52 -5.28
N PRO A 33 -0.22 -7.23 -6.35
CA PRO A 33 -1.13 -8.10 -7.07
C PRO A 33 -1.81 -9.09 -6.10
N TYR A 34 -3.14 -9.24 -6.17
CA TYR A 34 -3.91 -9.98 -5.14
C TYR A 34 -3.98 -11.49 -5.36
N ASN A 35 -3.18 -12.03 -6.27
CA ASN A 35 -3.19 -13.44 -6.66
C ASN A 35 -4.60 -13.95 -6.99
N MET A 36 -5.27 -13.22 -7.86
CA MET A 36 -6.61 -13.56 -8.30
C MET A 36 -6.49 -14.60 -9.41
N THR A 37 -6.70 -15.87 -9.08
CA THR A 37 -6.71 -16.96 -10.06
C THR A 37 -7.67 -16.64 -11.21
N ALA A 38 -7.13 -16.52 -12.42
CA ALA A 38 -7.91 -16.32 -13.61
C ALA A 38 -8.79 -17.54 -13.85
N ARG A 39 -10.11 -17.39 -13.75
CA ARG A 39 -10.99 -18.34 -14.46
C ARG A 39 -10.83 -18.08 -15.95
N LYS A 40 -10.45 -19.10 -16.73
CA LYS A 40 -10.54 -19.05 -18.21
C LYS A 40 -11.91 -18.50 -18.60
N GLY A 41 -11.94 -17.34 -19.30
CA GLY A 41 -13.16 -16.65 -19.67
C GLY A 41 -13.79 -15.75 -18.61
N GLY A 42 -13.13 -15.47 -17.48
CA GLY A 42 -13.57 -14.50 -16.45
C GLY A 42 -13.01 -13.09 -16.67
N TYR A 43 -13.44 -12.15 -15.83
CA TYR A 43 -12.99 -10.75 -15.85
C TYR A 43 -11.45 -10.58 -15.69
N ALA A 44 -10.76 -11.63 -15.24
CA ALA A 44 -9.31 -11.70 -15.11
C ALA A 44 -8.59 -11.96 -16.44
N ASP A 45 -9.30 -12.48 -17.45
CA ASP A 45 -8.75 -12.71 -18.79
C ASP A 45 -8.62 -11.42 -19.62
N SER A 46 -9.05 -10.29 -19.07
CA SER A 46 -9.03 -8.97 -19.71
C SER A 46 -7.74 -8.17 -19.50
N GLY A 47 -6.60 -8.83 -19.20
CA GLY A 47 -5.28 -8.19 -19.16
C GLY A 47 -5.20 -7.08 -18.09
N ARG A 48 -5.34 -7.43 -16.81
CA ARG A 48 -5.17 -6.47 -15.70
C ARG A 48 -3.77 -5.88 -15.64
N TYR A 49 -2.78 -6.68 -16.01
CA TYR A 49 -1.37 -6.31 -16.04
C TYR A 49 -0.81 -6.70 -17.41
N ASP A 50 -0.01 -5.84 -17.99
CA ASP A 50 0.60 -6.04 -19.32
C ASP A 50 1.85 -6.93 -19.28
N VAL A 51 2.48 -7.11 -18.11
CA VAL A 51 3.73 -7.88 -17.95
C VAL A 51 3.73 -8.88 -16.79
N TYR A 52 2.64 -8.99 -16.03
CA TYR A 52 2.58 -9.86 -14.85
C TYR A 52 1.36 -10.79 -14.90
N GLU A 53 1.60 -12.08 -14.75
CA GLU A 53 0.56 -13.08 -14.62
C GLU A 53 0.22 -13.28 -13.13
N ASP A 54 -0.95 -12.80 -12.70
CA ASP A 54 -1.41 -12.79 -11.30
C ASP A 54 -2.04 -14.14 -10.91
N TRP A 55 -1.23 -15.23 -10.93
CA TRP A 55 -1.70 -16.60 -10.66
C TRP A 55 -0.63 -17.53 -10.10
N MET A 56 -0.11 -17.22 -8.96
CA MET A 56 0.71 -18.15 -8.18
C MET A 56 -0.18 -19.15 -7.43
N SER A 57 0.33 -20.34 -7.10
CA SER A 57 -0.32 -21.15 -6.07
C SER A 57 -0.38 -20.39 -4.74
N GLU A 58 -1.31 -20.76 -3.87
CA GLU A 58 -1.45 -20.06 -2.57
C GLU A 58 -0.14 -20.08 -1.77
N SER A 59 0.56 -21.23 -1.75
CA SER A 59 1.84 -21.34 -1.02
C SER A 59 2.96 -20.50 -1.65
N GLU A 60 3.07 -20.48 -2.97
CA GLU A 60 4.06 -19.64 -3.66
C GLU A 60 3.80 -18.15 -3.42
N TYR A 61 2.54 -17.73 -3.40
CA TYR A 61 2.19 -16.34 -3.12
C TYR A 61 2.49 -15.95 -1.66
N ILE A 62 2.21 -16.85 -0.71
CA ILE A 62 2.59 -16.66 0.70
C ILE A 62 4.11 -16.55 0.81
N ASP A 63 4.88 -17.46 0.23
CA ASP A 63 6.34 -17.43 0.28
C ASP A 63 6.94 -16.18 -0.39
N PHE A 64 6.36 -15.74 -1.51
CA PHE A 64 6.70 -14.47 -2.14
C PHE A 64 6.48 -13.29 -1.18
N THR A 65 5.33 -13.27 -0.49
CA THR A 65 5.00 -12.19 0.46
C THR A 65 5.93 -12.23 1.68
N ILE A 66 6.25 -13.41 2.21
CA ILE A 66 7.24 -13.54 3.31
C ILE A 66 8.61 -13.01 2.88
N LYS A 67 9.06 -13.37 1.67
CA LYS A 67 10.31 -12.82 1.11
C LYS A 67 10.26 -11.29 1.00
N LEU A 68 9.12 -10.72 0.61
CA LEU A 68 8.92 -9.28 0.51
C LEU A 68 9.07 -8.62 1.90
N PHE A 69 8.37 -9.13 2.92
CA PHE A 69 8.43 -8.60 4.28
C PHE A 69 9.82 -8.75 4.93
N ASN A 70 10.56 -9.82 4.63
CA ASN A 70 11.94 -9.97 5.07
C ASN A 70 12.87 -8.92 4.45
N ASN A 71 12.62 -8.49 3.20
CA ASN A 71 13.34 -7.37 2.59
C ASN A 71 12.92 -6.03 3.19
N PHE A 72 11.65 -5.84 3.52
CA PHE A 72 11.19 -4.64 4.24
C PHE A 72 11.90 -4.50 5.58
N ASN A 73 12.14 -5.60 6.30
CA ASN A 73 12.83 -5.57 7.59
C ASN A 73 14.23 -4.95 7.51
N ARG A 74 14.91 -5.06 6.37
CA ARG A 74 16.22 -4.46 6.15
C ARG A 74 16.13 -2.99 5.74
N VAL A 75 15.19 -2.64 4.86
CA VAL A 75 15.19 -1.31 4.22
C VAL A 75 14.38 -0.26 4.98
N ILE A 76 13.47 -0.67 5.88
CA ILE A 76 12.65 0.24 6.68
C ILE A 76 13.44 0.69 7.92
N LYS A 77 13.42 2.00 8.18
CA LYS A 77 14.01 2.62 9.37
C LYS A 77 13.35 2.11 10.66
N GLU A 78 14.03 2.33 11.77
CA GLU A 78 13.46 2.15 13.11
C GLU A 78 12.14 2.94 13.26
N ASN A 79 11.12 2.29 13.86
CA ASN A 79 9.76 2.82 14.03
C ASN A 79 8.99 3.12 12.74
N GLY A 80 9.49 2.66 11.60
CA GLY A 80 8.79 2.76 10.32
C GLY A 80 7.62 1.78 10.21
N VAL A 81 6.73 2.01 9.24
CA VAL A 81 5.50 1.23 9.10
C VAL A 81 5.32 0.68 7.67
N VAL A 82 4.64 -0.46 7.57
CA VAL A 82 4.14 -0.99 6.29
C VAL A 82 2.64 -0.82 6.23
N LEU A 83 2.16 -0.03 5.29
CA LEU A 83 0.75 0.18 4.97
C LEU A 83 0.38 -0.74 3.81
N TYR A 84 -0.17 -1.92 4.13
CA TYR A 84 -0.40 -3.00 3.18
C TYR A 84 -1.88 -3.09 2.82
N ASN A 85 -2.24 -2.58 1.64
CA ASN A 85 -3.61 -2.67 1.13
C ASN A 85 -3.84 -4.02 0.47
N PHE A 86 -4.89 -4.72 0.86
CA PHE A 86 -5.26 -6.02 0.31
C PHE A 86 -6.76 -6.27 0.40
N SER A 87 -7.27 -7.09 -0.52
CA SER A 87 -8.66 -7.52 -0.53
C SER A 87 -8.79 -9.01 -0.79
N TYR A 88 -9.97 -9.56 -0.57
CA TYR A 88 -10.24 -10.97 -0.87
C TYR A 88 -10.85 -11.12 -2.26
N SER A 89 -10.52 -12.22 -2.92
CA SER A 89 -11.21 -12.66 -4.14
C SER A 89 -12.43 -13.52 -3.78
N ILE A 90 -13.32 -13.71 -4.76
CA ILE A 90 -14.45 -14.63 -4.59
C ILE A 90 -13.96 -16.08 -4.58
N GLU A 91 -12.91 -16.35 -5.34
CA GLU A 91 -12.31 -17.67 -5.53
C GLU A 91 -11.55 -18.12 -4.29
N ASN A 92 -10.87 -17.19 -3.61
CA ASN A 92 -10.12 -17.48 -2.39
C ASN A 92 -10.37 -16.42 -1.30
N PRO A 93 -11.52 -16.45 -0.64
CA PRO A 93 -11.88 -15.44 0.38
C PRO A 93 -11.06 -15.59 1.67
N SER A 94 -10.38 -16.69 1.88
CA SER A 94 -9.55 -16.94 3.07
C SER A 94 -8.11 -16.48 2.94
N LEU A 95 -7.62 -16.24 1.72
CA LEU A 95 -6.22 -15.86 1.46
C LEU A 95 -5.75 -14.66 2.30
N PRO A 96 -6.50 -13.55 2.42
CA PRO A 96 -6.07 -12.40 3.20
C PRO A 96 -5.72 -12.75 4.65
N TYR A 97 -6.57 -13.57 5.28
CA TYR A 97 -6.40 -13.97 6.69
C TYR A 97 -5.21 -14.91 6.89
N LYS A 98 -5.03 -15.88 5.99
CA LYS A 98 -3.87 -16.77 5.99
C LYS A 98 -2.59 -15.98 5.79
N LEU A 99 -2.59 -15.05 4.82
CA LEU A 99 -1.43 -14.23 4.49
C LEU A 99 -0.96 -13.44 5.71
N VAL A 100 -1.88 -12.79 6.41
CA VAL A 100 -1.57 -12.04 7.63
C VAL A 100 -1.02 -12.92 8.74
N ALA A 101 -1.63 -14.10 8.97
CA ALA A 101 -1.14 -15.04 9.95
C ALA A 101 0.30 -15.51 9.63
N GLU A 102 0.56 -15.89 8.37
CA GLU A 102 1.87 -16.32 7.91
C GLU A 102 2.93 -15.21 8.01
N ILE A 103 2.58 -13.95 7.71
CA ILE A 103 3.49 -12.81 7.89
C ILE A 103 3.87 -12.69 9.37
N VAL A 104 2.89 -12.70 10.28
CA VAL A 104 3.13 -12.57 11.72
C VAL A 104 3.95 -13.74 12.26
N ASP A 105 3.66 -14.95 11.82
CA ASP A 105 4.32 -16.15 12.33
C ASP A 105 5.75 -16.36 11.80
N ARG A 106 6.01 -15.94 10.56
CA ARG A 106 7.25 -16.25 9.84
C ARG A 106 8.20 -15.06 9.64
N THR A 107 7.85 -13.89 10.15
CA THR A 107 8.67 -12.67 10.02
C THR A 107 8.79 -11.93 11.35
N GLU A 108 9.59 -10.86 11.36
CA GLU A 108 9.72 -9.95 12.52
C GLU A 108 8.58 -8.92 12.62
N TRP A 109 7.54 -9.04 11.78
CA TRP A 109 6.43 -8.09 11.72
C TRP A 109 5.23 -8.55 12.53
N CYS A 110 4.50 -7.58 13.11
CA CYS A 110 3.17 -7.79 13.72
C CYS A 110 2.20 -6.73 13.23
N ILE A 111 0.90 -6.95 13.49
CA ILE A 111 -0.14 -5.98 13.16
C ILE A 111 -0.25 -4.98 14.29
N ALA A 112 -0.03 -3.69 13.98
CA ALA A 112 -0.31 -2.59 14.88
C ALA A 112 -1.77 -2.13 14.77
N ASP A 113 -2.33 -2.14 13.56
CA ASP A 113 -3.74 -1.80 13.33
C ASP A 113 -4.29 -2.48 12.05
N THR A 114 -5.61 -2.58 11.99
CA THR A 114 -6.35 -3.03 10.81
C THR A 114 -7.33 -1.94 10.42
N ILE A 115 -7.04 -1.22 9.36
CA ILE A 115 -7.87 -0.13 8.86
C ILE A 115 -8.83 -0.68 7.81
N MET A 116 -10.10 -0.34 7.93
CA MET A 116 -11.11 -0.61 6.91
C MET A 116 -11.20 0.60 5.97
N TRP A 117 -10.72 0.43 4.74
CA TRP A 117 -10.94 1.42 3.69
C TRP A 117 -12.31 1.21 3.06
N LYS A 118 -13.27 2.06 3.38
CA LYS A 118 -14.57 2.10 2.72
C LYS A 118 -14.50 2.91 1.44
N LYS A 119 -14.89 2.27 0.34
CA LYS A 119 -14.98 2.86 -0.99
C LYS A 119 -16.26 3.66 -1.15
N ASN A 120 -16.23 4.75 -1.92
CA ASN A 120 -17.40 5.57 -2.21
C ASN A 120 -18.45 4.82 -3.04
N SER A 121 -18.01 3.85 -3.86
CA SER A 121 -18.91 2.96 -4.60
C SER A 121 -18.45 1.51 -4.45
N GLY A 122 -19.39 0.61 -4.14
CA GLY A 122 -19.12 -0.82 -4.08
C GLY A 122 -19.03 -1.46 -5.46
N LEU A 123 -18.38 -2.63 -5.54
CA LEU A 123 -18.53 -3.52 -6.69
C LEU A 123 -19.87 -4.26 -6.51
N PRO A 124 -20.89 -3.93 -7.33
CA PRO A 124 -22.20 -4.57 -7.21
C PRO A 124 -22.12 -6.03 -7.68
N PHE A 125 -22.82 -6.91 -6.95
CA PHE A 125 -23.06 -8.29 -7.37
C PHE A 125 -24.58 -8.54 -7.55
N PRO A 126 -25.25 -7.78 -8.41
CA PRO A 126 -26.71 -7.87 -8.53
C PRO A 126 -27.19 -9.23 -9.05
N ALA A 127 -26.34 -9.97 -9.74
CA ALA A 127 -26.66 -11.32 -10.25
C ALA A 127 -26.40 -12.44 -9.23
N ASN A 128 -25.93 -12.13 -8.03
CA ASN A 128 -25.65 -13.14 -6.99
C ASN A 128 -26.58 -12.95 -5.79
N GLU A 129 -27.51 -13.88 -5.63
CA GLU A 129 -28.51 -13.85 -4.55
C GLU A 129 -27.94 -14.12 -3.16
N ARG A 130 -26.72 -14.68 -3.06
CA ARG A 130 -26.14 -15.18 -1.80
C ARG A 130 -24.98 -14.34 -1.29
N ARG A 131 -24.44 -13.41 -2.10
CA ARG A 131 -23.26 -12.63 -1.73
C ARG A 131 -23.58 -11.14 -1.71
N LEU A 132 -23.07 -10.47 -0.70
CA LEU A 132 -23.16 -9.03 -0.58
C LEU A 132 -22.21 -8.34 -1.55
N SER A 133 -22.58 -7.15 -1.99
CA SER A 133 -21.70 -6.25 -2.73
C SER A 133 -20.55 -5.78 -1.83
N ARG A 134 -19.33 -5.75 -2.38
CA ARG A 134 -18.13 -5.36 -1.65
C ARG A 134 -17.84 -3.88 -1.85
N ASN A 135 -17.69 -3.15 -0.76
CA ASN A 135 -17.39 -1.73 -0.79
C ASN A 135 -16.23 -1.32 0.15
N TRP A 136 -15.47 -2.28 0.64
CA TRP A 136 -14.33 -2.01 1.50
C TRP A 136 -13.17 -2.98 1.23
N GLU A 137 -11.96 -2.56 1.62
CA GLU A 137 -10.75 -3.36 1.61
C GLU A 137 -9.98 -3.15 2.91
N PHE A 138 -9.04 -4.06 3.20
CA PHE A 138 -8.12 -3.92 4.33
C PHE A 138 -6.98 -2.98 3.97
N VAL A 139 -6.54 -2.18 4.93
CA VAL A 139 -5.17 -1.66 5.00
C VAL A 139 -4.61 -2.12 6.33
N TRP A 140 -3.74 -3.10 6.30
CA TRP A 140 -3.03 -3.54 7.49
C TRP A 140 -1.82 -2.66 7.73
N VAL A 141 -1.67 -2.24 8.98
CA VAL A 141 -0.51 -1.49 9.45
C VAL A 141 0.40 -2.48 10.15
N PHE A 142 1.50 -2.85 9.50
CA PHE A 142 2.50 -3.69 10.10
C PHE A 142 3.65 -2.85 10.65
N VAL A 143 4.16 -3.27 11.81
CA VAL A 143 5.35 -2.73 12.48
C VAL A 143 6.23 -3.90 12.92
N ARG A 144 7.51 -3.66 13.22
CA ARG A 144 8.32 -4.70 13.83
C ARG A 144 7.77 -5.06 15.21
N LYS A 145 7.88 -6.32 15.62
CA LYS A 145 7.34 -6.84 16.90
C LYS A 145 7.85 -6.10 18.11
N ASP A 146 9.12 -5.69 18.11
CA ASP A 146 9.77 -4.93 19.17
C ASP A 146 9.48 -3.43 19.11
N GLU A 147 8.86 -2.93 18.04
CA GLU A 147 8.51 -1.51 17.85
C GLU A 147 7.01 -1.22 18.03
N ILE A 148 6.21 -2.19 18.48
CA ILE A 148 4.75 -2.04 18.63
C ILE A 148 4.34 -0.88 19.55
N ASP A 149 5.15 -0.52 20.51
CA ASP A 149 4.90 0.56 21.45
C ASP A 149 5.59 1.89 21.07
N THR A 150 6.41 1.89 20.00
CA THR A 150 7.25 3.04 19.64
C THR A 150 7.04 3.55 18.22
N PHE A 151 6.36 2.78 17.37
CA PHE A 151 6.12 3.16 15.97
C PHE A 151 5.44 4.52 15.83
N LYS A 152 5.67 5.19 14.69
CA LYS A 152 5.16 6.54 14.45
C LYS A 152 3.67 6.55 14.15
N CYS A 153 2.93 7.36 14.90
CA CYS A 153 1.54 7.69 14.65
C CYS A 153 1.25 9.14 15.05
N ASN A 154 0.75 9.95 14.13
CA ASN A 154 0.55 11.40 14.31
C ASN A 154 -0.75 11.76 15.05
N LYS A 155 -1.06 11.05 16.12
CA LYS A 155 -2.19 11.39 17.00
C LYS A 155 -1.80 12.57 17.91
N GLY A 156 -2.17 13.78 17.52
CA GLY A 156 -1.91 14.99 18.33
C GLY A 156 -2.48 14.88 19.76
N ILE A 157 -1.81 15.49 20.71
CA ILE A 157 -2.27 15.56 22.11
C ILE A 157 -3.53 16.42 22.20
N LYS A 158 -4.61 15.83 22.68
CA LYS A 158 -5.88 16.51 22.92
C LYS A 158 -5.89 17.26 24.26
N SER A 159 -5.36 16.63 25.32
CA SER A 159 -5.29 17.19 26.67
C SER A 159 -4.25 16.46 27.52
N ILE A 160 -3.84 17.11 28.61
CA ILE A 160 -2.97 16.52 29.62
C ILE A 160 -3.68 16.62 30.98
N SER A 161 -3.76 15.53 31.73
CA SER A 161 -4.33 15.53 33.07
C SER A 161 -3.47 16.36 34.02
N GLU A 162 -4.02 17.38 34.66
CA GLU A 162 -3.32 18.19 35.66
C GLU A 162 -2.93 17.37 36.88
N LYS A 163 -3.71 16.33 37.22
CA LYS A 163 -3.45 15.51 38.42
C LYS A 163 -2.35 14.47 38.23
N THR A 164 -2.25 13.88 37.05
CA THR A 164 -1.41 12.69 36.78
C THR A 164 -0.33 12.91 35.74
N GLY A 165 -0.38 14.01 34.97
CA GLY A 165 0.45 14.22 33.80
C GLY A 165 0.10 13.32 32.61
N GLN A 166 -0.96 12.50 32.72
CA GLN A 166 -1.40 11.59 31.67
C GLN A 166 -1.79 12.35 30.40
N LYS A 167 -1.20 12.01 29.27
CA LYS A 167 -1.54 12.55 27.95
C LYS A 167 -2.74 11.81 27.38
N TYR A 168 -3.71 12.53 26.86
CA TYR A 168 -4.82 12.02 26.06
C TYR A 168 -4.68 12.53 24.62
N TYR A 169 -4.88 11.63 23.66
CA TYR A 169 -4.68 11.91 22.24
C TYR A 169 -6.01 12.09 21.51
N ASN A 170 -5.95 12.72 20.32
CA ASN A 170 -7.08 12.78 19.42
C ASN A 170 -7.52 11.36 19.02
N VAL A 171 -8.81 11.19 18.82
CA VAL A 171 -9.39 9.89 18.41
C VAL A 171 -9.34 9.79 16.90
N PHE A 172 -8.60 8.82 16.42
CA PHE A 172 -8.67 8.36 15.02
C PHE A 172 -9.34 6.99 15.02
N TYR A 173 -10.26 6.80 14.10
CA TYR A 173 -10.91 5.52 13.92
C TYR A 173 -10.15 4.70 12.87
N ASN A 174 -10.10 3.39 13.04
CA ASN A 174 -9.56 2.44 12.07
C ASN A 174 -10.53 2.21 10.88
N TYR A 175 -11.14 3.26 10.42
CA TYR A 175 -12.11 3.31 9.35
C TYR A 175 -11.89 4.59 8.53
N ILE A 176 -11.55 4.41 7.25
CA ILE A 176 -11.27 5.52 6.34
C ILE A 176 -12.23 5.44 5.16
N GLU A 177 -13.02 6.48 4.95
CA GLU A 177 -13.75 6.68 3.69
C GLU A 177 -12.85 7.41 2.71
N ALA A 178 -12.62 6.81 1.54
CA ALA A 178 -11.84 7.43 0.47
C ALA A 178 -12.38 7.02 -0.89
N LYS A 179 -12.02 7.79 -1.92
CA LYS A 179 -12.36 7.48 -3.31
C LYS A 179 -11.82 6.09 -3.68
N ASN A 180 -12.45 5.43 -4.64
CA ASN A 180 -12.02 4.12 -5.13
C ASN A 180 -10.69 4.19 -5.87
N ASN A 181 -10.54 5.21 -6.72
CA ASN A 181 -9.38 5.48 -7.56
C ASN A 181 -9.39 6.95 -7.99
N ASP A 182 -8.36 7.39 -8.70
CA ASP A 182 -8.22 8.77 -9.20
C ASP A 182 -8.81 8.98 -10.60
N GLY A 183 -9.54 8.02 -11.11
CA GLY A 183 -10.16 8.07 -12.44
C GLY A 183 -9.62 7.03 -13.42
N LYS A 184 -9.81 7.28 -14.71
CA LYS A 184 -9.44 6.32 -15.76
C LYS A 184 -7.93 6.29 -15.97
N THR A 185 -7.35 5.10 -15.85
CA THR A 185 -5.93 4.83 -16.15
C THR A 185 -5.71 4.39 -17.61
N HIS A 186 -6.63 4.73 -18.51
CA HIS A 186 -6.60 4.37 -19.94
C HIS A 186 -6.40 2.86 -20.21
N GLY A 187 -6.91 2.02 -19.32
CA GLY A 187 -6.83 0.55 -19.46
C GLY A 187 -5.51 -0.08 -18.98
N LEU A 188 -4.53 0.72 -18.55
CA LEU A 188 -3.23 0.20 -18.11
C LEU A 188 -3.28 -0.56 -16.78
N ASN A 189 -4.13 -0.10 -15.85
CA ASN A 189 -4.36 -0.76 -14.57
C ASN A 189 -5.76 -0.40 -14.06
N GLN A 190 -6.57 -1.41 -13.76
CA GLN A 190 -7.94 -1.21 -13.26
C GLN A 190 -8.06 -1.38 -11.74
N ALA A 191 -7.00 -1.83 -11.08
CA ALA A 191 -6.97 -2.19 -9.67
C ALA A 191 -6.11 -1.22 -8.85
N THR A 192 -6.28 0.09 -9.07
CA THR A 192 -5.55 1.11 -8.31
C THR A 192 -6.37 1.62 -7.13
N TYR A 193 -5.72 1.92 -6.02
CA TYR A 193 -6.32 2.78 -4.97
C TYR A 193 -6.21 4.26 -5.35
N SER A 194 -6.76 5.15 -4.51
CA SER A 194 -6.76 6.58 -4.79
C SER A 194 -5.68 7.34 -4.03
N THR A 195 -5.24 8.46 -4.60
CA THR A 195 -4.41 9.46 -3.91
C THR A 195 -5.07 9.93 -2.60
N ASP A 196 -6.41 10.03 -2.55
CA ASP A 196 -7.17 10.39 -1.35
C ASP A 196 -6.95 9.39 -0.20
N LEU A 197 -6.91 8.08 -0.47
CA LEU A 197 -6.59 7.07 0.54
C LEU A 197 -5.17 7.25 1.05
N CYS A 198 -4.19 7.36 0.15
CA CYS A 198 -2.79 7.53 0.53
C CYS A 198 -2.58 8.77 1.39
N THR A 199 -3.16 9.93 1.00
CA THR A 199 -3.06 11.18 1.76
C THR A 199 -3.59 11.01 3.18
N LYS A 200 -4.76 10.40 3.35
CA LYS A 200 -5.34 10.16 4.68
C LYS A 200 -4.50 9.22 5.54
N LEU A 201 -3.82 8.25 4.94
CA LEU A 201 -2.88 7.38 5.64
C LEU A 201 -1.59 8.13 6.01
N PHE A 202 -1.07 8.97 5.11
CA PHE A 202 0.11 9.78 5.37
C PHE A 202 -0.13 10.83 6.47
N ASP A 203 -1.33 11.42 6.55
CA ASP A 203 -1.72 12.31 7.67
C ASP A 203 -1.55 11.60 9.04
N ILE A 204 -1.72 10.28 9.08
CA ILE A 204 -1.62 9.49 10.31
C ILE A 204 -0.18 9.03 10.58
N TYR A 205 0.56 8.60 9.55
CA TYR A 205 1.81 7.86 9.72
C TYR A 205 3.05 8.56 9.17
N ALA A 206 2.92 9.66 8.42
CA ALA A 206 4.05 10.34 7.79
C ALA A 206 4.33 11.73 8.39
N ASP A 207 5.59 12.12 8.41
CA ASP A 207 6.03 13.50 8.59
C ASP A 207 6.61 14.05 7.28
N GLU A 208 6.61 15.37 7.08
CA GLU A 208 7.19 16.02 5.91
C GLU A 208 8.63 15.57 5.67
N GLY A 209 8.94 15.26 4.44
CA GLY A 209 10.28 14.79 4.03
C GLY A 209 10.51 13.28 4.19
N TYR A 210 9.59 12.53 4.78
CA TYR A 210 9.68 11.07 4.85
C TYR A 210 9.86 10.44 3.46
N ILE A 211 10.53 9.30 3.42
CA ILE A 211 10.73 8.49 2.22
C ILE A 211 9.73 7.34 2.22
N VAL A 212 8.86 7.31 1.23
CA VAL A 212 7.86 6.26 1.02
C VAL A 212 8.30 5.36 -0.12
N TYR A 213 8.30 4.05 0.10
CA TYR A 213 8.57 3.06 -0.94
C TYR A 213 7.30 2.31 -1.32
N ASP A 214 7.07 2.19 -2.63
CA ASP A 214 6.05 1.31 -3.19
C ASP A 214 6.68 0.28 -4.12
N PRO A 215 6.76 -1.01 -3.71
CA PRO A 215 7.32 -2.09 -4.52
C PRO A 215 6.49 -2.46 -5.76
N PHE A 216 5.24 -1.96 -5.85
CA PHE A 216 4.31 -2.21 -6.96
C PHE A 216 3.64 -0.90 -7.38
N MET A 217 4.45 0.07 -7.80
CA MET A 217 4.07 1.47 -8.01
C MET A 217 2.93 1.66 -9.02
N GLY A 218 2.79 0.77 -9.99
CA GLY A 218 1.72 0.84 -10.99
C GLY A 218 1.68 2.16 -11.72
N THR A 219 0.51 2.77 -11.75
CA THR A 219 0.28 4.08 -12.38
C THR A 219 0.65 5.29 -11.51
N GLY A 220 1.47 5.09 -10.47
CA GLY A 220 2.08 6.15 -9.68
C GLY A 220 1.19 6.81 -8.63
N THR A 221 0.17 6.13 -8.12
CA THR A 221 -0.75 6.73 -7.14
C THR A 221 -0.04 7.08 -5.83
N THR A 222 0.78 6.18 -5.30
CA THR A 222 1.61 6.43 -4.10
C THR A 222 2.54 7.61 -4.32
N ALA A 223 3.28 7.62 -5.43
CA ALA A 223 4.20 8.71 -5.76
C ALA A 223 3.48 10.05 -5.90
N ASN A 224 2.30 10.06 -6.53
CA ASN A 224 1.48 11.27 -6.65
C ASN A 224 1.04 11.80 -5.27
N ALA A 225 0.60 10.90 -4.38
CA ALA A 225 0.26 11.27 -3.01
C ALA A 225 1.48 11.83 -2.27
N CYS A 226 2.67 11.25 -2.45
CA CYS A 226 3.91 11.76 -1.87
C CYS A 226 4.20 13.19 -2.31
N VAL A 227 4.12 13.48 -3.61
CA VAL A 227 4.31 14.83 -4.15
C VAL A 227 3.35 15.83 -3.49
N LEU A 228 2.06 15.50 -3.37
CA LEU A 228 1.05 16.36 -2.78
C LEU A 228 1.24 16.59 -1.28
N ASN A 229 1.86 15.65 -0.58
CA ASN A 229 2.08 15.71 0.87
C ASN A 229 3.53 16.05 1.25
N ARG A 230 4.36 16.53 0.31
CA ARG A 230 5.76 16.90 0.52
C ARG A 230 6.64 15.77 1.07
N LEU A 231 6.35 14.55 0.64
CA LEU A 231 7.12 13.35 0.94
C LEU A 231 8.02 13.00 -0.24
N ASN A 232 9.09 12.28 0.03
CA ASN A 232 9.90 11.65 -1.01
C ASN A 232 9.33 10.27 -1.35
N TYR A 233 9.53 9.82 -2.57
CA TYR A 233 9.10 8.49 -2.99
C TYR A 233 10.21 7.72 -3.69
N ILE A 234 10.08 6.41 -3.65
CA ILE A 234 10.78 5.45 -4.50
C ILE A 234 9.74 4.44 -4.95
N GLY A 235 9.76 4.07 -6.21
CA GLY A 235 8.86 3.07 -6.76
C GLY A 235 9.58 2.01 -7.55
N SER A 236 9.03 0.78 -7.53
CA SER A 236 9.38 -0.27 -8.48
C SER A 236 8.14 -0.63 -9.30
N GLU A 237 8.31 -0.80 -10.59
CA GLU A 237 7.26 -1.20 -11.51
C GLU A 237 7.85 -1.98 -12.68
N LEU A 238 7.27 -3.14 -13.01
CA LEU A 238 7.74 -3.99 -14.10
C LEU A 238 7.30 -3.47 -15.48
N SER A 239 6.11 -2.86 -15.55
CA SER A 239 5.55 -2.34 -16.80
C SER A 239 6.16 -0.99 -17.16
N GLU A 240 6.89 -0.95 -18.28
CA GLU A 240 7.40 0.31 -18.84
C GLU A 240 6.27 1.29 -19.18
N ASN A 241 5.11 0.78 -19.63
CA ASN A 241 3.95 1.61 -19.95
C ASN A 241 3.37 2.27 -18.72
N GLN A 242 3.29 1.54 -17.60
CA GLN A 242 2.82 2.10 -16.33
C GLN A 242 3.83 3.10 -15.75
N CYS A 243 5.14 2.83 -15.85
CA CYS A 243 6.18 3.80 -15.46
C CYS A 243 6.04 5.11 -16.22
N LYS A 244 5.94 5.07 -17.56
CA LYS A 244 5.75 6.27 -18.39
C LYS A 244 4.49 7.05 -18.04
N TYR A 245 3.38 6.33 -17.81
CA TYR A 245 2.14 6.95 -17.38
C TYR A 245 2.29 7.65 -16.02
N ALA A 246 2.93 6.98 -15.06
CA ALA A 246 3.17 7.52 -13.73
C ALA A 246 4.06 8.78 -13.79
N GLU A 247 5.13 8.77 -14.57
CA GLU A 247 6.03 9.92 -14.76
C GLU A 247 5.28 11.14 -15.32
N ASN A 248 4.48 10.98 -16.38
CA ASN A 248 3.67 12.06 -16.95
C ASN A 248 2.69 12.63 -15.93
N ARG A 249 2.00 11.76 -15.18
CA ARG A 249 1.08 12.16 -14.12
C ARG A 249 1.77 12.97 -13.02
N LEU A 250 2.98 12.59 -12.64
CA LEU A 250 3.76 13.28 -11.62
C LEU A 250 4.25 14.65 -12.09
N GLU A 251 4.62 14.80 -13.36
CA GLU A 251 4.94 16.09 -13.95
C GLU A 251 3.74 17.06 -13.94
N GLU A 252 2.55 16.57 -14.33
CA GLU A 252 1.32 17.36 -14.27
C GLU A 252 1.00 17.82 -12.85
N SER A 253 1.14 16.92 -11.86
CA SER A 253 0.87 17.23 -10.47
C SER A 253 1.86 18.25 -9.89
N LYS A 254 3.15 18.15 -10.21
CA LYS A 254 4.16 19.13 -9.82
C LYS A 254 3.84 20.51 -10.40
N ASN A 255 3.51 20.57 -11.68
CA ASN A 255 3.16 21.85 -12.34
C ASN A 255 1.95 22.54 -11.70
N ASN A 256 0.95 21.76 -11.27
CA ASN A 256 -0.24 22.28 -10.60
C ASN A 256 0.00 22.78 -9.16
N LEU A 257 1.08 22.36 -8.50
CA LEU A 257 1.45 22.85 -7.17
C LEU A 257 2.13 24.22 -7.20
N PHE A 258 2.60 24.66 -8.37
CA PHE A 258 3.27 25.96 -8.54
C PHE A 258 2.38 27.03 -9.19
N LEU A 259 1.10 26.73 -9.43
CA LEU A 259 0.08 27.64 -9.89
C LEU A 259 -0.85 28.05 -8.73
#